data_3f8d58c4937a2ca8c30e936e3dfc82ad
#
_entry.id   3f8d58c4937a2ca8c30e936e3dfc82ad
#
_cell.length_a   1.000
_cell.length_b   1.000
_cell.length_c   1.000
_cell.angle_alpha   90.00
_cell.angle_beta   90.00
_cell.angle_gamma   90.00
#
_symmetry.space_group_name_H-M   'P 1'
#
loop_
_entity.id
_entity.type
_entity.pdbx_description
1 polymer ?
#
loop_
_entity_poly.entity_id
_entity_poly.type
_entity_poly.pdbx_seq_one_letter_code
_entity_poly.pdbx_strand_id
1 'polypeptide(L)'
;MDDFSQFRPEEKTVYDDSYFMRKNTETKTLRKLSFYAGLAVILYVFIQNVIIVIIEGLGLIDLYTKNSLFQSGIDIFLIILGILLPFSLLGKKMQKASGEAEPVLMEPVKRKKILLYGIFGCTGCVMLANIFSSYITYFISLIGYELDSPDIQMPDGMFGFAVTMLRVSILAAVVEEFCLRGHVMGNLRRYGDVFAVLMSSAIFALMHGNLIQVPFAMFSGVALGIFSIKTGSIWPAIMAHAINNGLSVAISYLIKIVGEETGMLLYSYAMYVLIFIGLVAAFAFAMNTKDRPLKRGNTVLKPFEKTFHYLFTAPTVVAFLIMVTITAQSVS
;
A
#
# COMPACT_ATOMS: atom_id res chain seq x y z
N MET A 1 -22.70 60.20 -37.41
CA MET A 1 -21.80 59.23 -38.09
C MET A 1 -20.98 58.59 -37.00
N ASP A 2 -21.50 57.54 -36.42
CA ASP A 2 -20.90 56.90 -35.28
C ASP A 2 -19.90 55.88 -35.77
N ASP A 3 -18.69 56.00 -35.21
CA ASP A 3 -17.53 55.19 -35.54
C ASP A 3 -17.64 53.79 -34.81
N PHE A 4 -18.08 52.78 -35.56
CA PHE A 4 -18.16 51.38 -35.10
C PHE A 4 -16.90 50.55 -35.39
N SER A 5 -15.72 51.18 -35.48
CA SER A 5 -14.48 50.54 -35.90
C SER A 5 -13.57 49.99 -34.77
N GLN A 6 -14.07 49.72 -33.52
CA GLN A 6 -13.27 49.22 -32.41
C GLN A 6 -13.78 47.91 -31.79
N PHE A 7 -14.29 47.00 -32.60
CA PHE A 7 -14.36 45.61 -32.13
C PHE A 7 -13.09 44.87 -32.59
N ARG A 8 -12.02 44.88 -31.75
CA ARG A 8 -10.94 43.89 -31.86
C ARG A 8 -11.52 42.54 -31.42
N PRO A 9 -11.45 41.49 -32.24
CA PRO A 9 -11.77 40.15 -31.73
C PRO A 9 -10.73 39.79 -30.67
N GLU A 10 -11.22 39.39 -29.52
CA GLU A 10 -10.40 39.07 -28.32
C GLU A 10 -9.38 37.99 -28.62
N GLU A 11 -8.12 38.21 -28.22
CA GLU A 11 -7.01 37.23 -28.17
C GLU A 11 -7.25 36.05 -27.21
N LYS A 12 -8.49 35.78 -26.84
CA LYS A 12 -8.89 34.79 -25.83
C LYS A 12 -8.78 33.32 -26.25
N THR A 13 -8.71 33.02 -27.54
CA THR A 13 -8.96 31.64 -28.02
C THR A 13 -7.78 30.71 -27.96
N VAL A 14 -6.54 31.16 -28.23
CA VAL A 14 -5.37 30.25 -28.33
C VAL A 14 -4.87 29.74 -26.97
N TYR A 15 -4.95 30.57 -25.94
CA TYR A 15 -4.51 30.17 -24.58
C TYR A 15 -5.53 29.21 -23.94
N ASP A 16 -6.78 29.32 -24.29
CA ASP A 16 -7.87 28.49 -23.76
C ASP A 16 -7.84 27.06 -24.35
N ASP A 17 -7.63 26.95 -25.66
CA ASP A 17 -7.60 25.66 -26.36
C ASP A 17 -6.44 24.76 -25.88
N SER A 18 -5.25 25.32 -25.71
CA SER A 18 -4.09 24.54 -25.24
C SER A 18 -4.27 24.02 -23.80
N TYR A 19 -4.86 24.81 -22.93
CA TYR A 19 -5.21 24.41 -21.56
C TYR A 19 -6.24 23.28 -21.56
N PHE A 20 -7.33 23.40 -22.34
CA PHE A 20 -8.36 22.39 -22.44
C PHE A 20 -7.83 21.08 -23.04
N MET A 21 -6.99 21.15 -24.06
CA MET A 21 -6.34 19.96 -24.65
C MET A 21 -5.44 19.26 -23.63
N ARG A 22 -4.63 20.01 -22.89
CA ARG A 22 -3.76 19.47 -21.83
C ARG A 22 -4.58 18.83 -20.71
N LYS A 23 -5.62 19.51 -20.22
CA LYS A 23 -6.52 19.02 -19.18
C LYS A 23 -7.20 17.70 -19.61
N ASN A 24 -7.70 17.63 -20.83
CA ASN A 24 -8.33 16.43 -21.37
C ASN A 24 -7.33 15.25 -21.47
N THR A 25 -6.12 15.52 -21.95
CA THR A 25 -5.06 14.51 -22.04
C THR A 25 -4.66 13.99 -20.67
N GLU A 26 -4.44 14.87 -19.69
CA GLU A 26 -4.09 14.50 -18.32
C GLU A 26 -5.21 13.68 -17.66
N THR A 27 -6.47 14.08 -17.84
CA THR A 27 -7.64 13.36 -17.35
C THR A 27 -7.73 11.95 -17.94
N LYS A 28 -7.58 11.82 -19.27
CA LYS A 28 -7.59 10.51 -19.94
C LYS A 28 -6.47 9.62 -19.45
N THR A 29 -5.27 10.17 -19.27
CA THR A 29 -4.13 9.42 -18.74
C THR A 29 -4.40 8.96 -17.32
N LEU A 30 -4.83 9.84 -16.43
CA LEU A 30 -5.13 9.52 -15.03
C LEU A 30 -6.21 8.43 -14.91
N ARG A 31 -7.27 8.52 -15.73
CA ARG A 31 -8.31 7.49 -15.78
C ARG A 31 -7.77 6.13 -16.26
N LYS A 32 -6.81 6.10 -17.20
CA LYS A 32 -6.14 4.87 -17.60
C LYS A 32 -5.29 4.27 -16.47
N LEU A 33 -4.57 5.11 -15.72
CA LEU A 33 -3.80 4.66 -14.56
C LEU A 33 -4.71 4.05 -13.50
N SER A 34 -5.80 4.73 -13.18
CA SER A 34 -6.84 4.23 -12.27
C SER A 34 -7.46 2.91 -12.77
N PHE A 35 -7.82 2.85 -14.05
CA PHE A 35 -8.39 1.65 -14.67
C PHE A 35 -7.47 0.43 -14.46
N TYR A 36 -6.17 0.57 -14.75
CA TYR A 36 -5.22 -0.52 -14.57
C TYR A 36 -4.99 -0.88 -13.10
N ALA A 37 -4.96 0.10 -12.20
CA ALA A 37 -4.84 -0.14 -10.77
C ALA A 37 -6.05 -0.89 -10.21
N GLY A 38 -7.27 -0.45 -10.55
CA GLY A 38 -8.51 -1.14 -10.15
C GLY A 38 -8.61 -2.55 -10.74
N LEU A 39 -8.22 -2.72 -12.01
CA LEU A 39 -8.18 -4.04 -12.64
C LEU A 39 -7.17 -4.98 -11.97
N ALA A 40 -6.02 -4.45 -11.49
CA ALA A 40 -5.05 -5.27 -10.75
C ALA A 40 -5.64 -5.80 -9.44
N VAL A 41 -6.41 -4.99 -8.72
CA VAL A 41 -7.12 -5.42 -7.50
C VAL A 41 -8.20 -6.46 -7.82
N ILE A 42 -8.98 -6.26 -8.89
CA ILE A 42 -9.99 -7.25 -9.31
C ILE A 42 -9.33 -8.59 -9.65
N LEU A 43 -8.23 -8.56 -10.41
CA LEU A 43 -7.49 -9.78 -10.77
C LEU A 43 -6.89 -10.46 -9.54
N TYR A 44 -6.39 -9.70 -8.57
CA TYR A 44 -5.92 -10.22 -7.30
C TYR A 44 -7.01 -11.03 -6.59
N VAL A 45 -8.20 -10.46 -6.40
CA VAL A 45 -9.31 -11.15 -5.75
C VAL A 45 -9.79 -12.33 -6.60
N PHE A 46 -9.89 -12.17 -7.91
CA PHE A 46 -10.30 -13.23 -8.83
C PHE A 46 -9.37 -14.45 -8.75
N ILE A 47 -8.05 -14.24 -8.81
CA ILE A 47 -7.06 -15.31 -8.73
C ILE A 47 -7.15 -16.04 -7.38
N GLN A 48 -7.30 -15.32 -6.27
CA GLN A 48 -7.49 -15.94 -4.95
C GLN A 48 -8.70 -16.88 -4.96
N ASN A 49 -9.85 -16.39 -5.41
CA ASN A 49 -11.07 -17.19 -5.44
C ASN A 49 -10.94 -18.40 -6.39
N VAL A 50 -10.35 -18.23 -7.55
CA VAL A 50 -10.12 -19.35 -8.50
C VAL A 50 -9.24 -20.43 -7.86
N ILE A 51 -8.19 -20.06 -7.15
CA ILE A 51 -7.31 -21.03 -6.47
C ILE A 51 -8.06 -21.78 -5.36
N ILE A 52 -8.87 -21.09 -4.56
CA ILE A 52 -9.70 -21.76 -3.52
C ILE A 52 -10.70 -22.72 -4.16
N VAL A 53 -11.38 -22.34 -5.23
CA VAL A 53 -12.31 -23.24 -5.97
C VAL A 53 -11.58 -24.45 -6.54
N ILE A 54 -10.36 -24.30 -7.04
CA ILE A 54 -9.53 -25.43 -7.52
C ILE A 54 -9.17 -26.36 -6.36
N ILE A 55 -8.75 -25.81 -5.20
CA ILE A 55 -8.41 -26.62 -4.01
C ILE A 55 -9.62 -27.40 -3.54
N GLU A 56 -10.79 -26.78 -3.50
CA GLU A 56 -12.06 -27.43 -3.16
C GLU A 56 -12.44 -28.53 -4.17
N GLY A 57 -12.39 -28.21 -5.47
CA GLY A 57 -12.69 -29.15 -6.55
C GLY A 57 -11.77 -30.38 -6.59
N LEU A 58 -10.55 -30.24 -6.10
CA LEU A 58 -9.59 -31.34 -5.94
C LEU A 58 -9.75 -32.12 -4.63
N GLY A 59 -10.71 -31.73 -3.76
CA GLY A 59 -10.89 -32.33 -2.45
C GLY A 59 -9.78 -32.03 -1.45
N LEU A 60 -9.00 -30.95 -1.67
CA LEU A 60 -7.86 -30.57 -0.85
C LEU A 60 -8.18 -29.50 0.20
N ILE A 61 -9.45 -29.14 0.36
CA ILE A 61 -9.87 -28.07 1.29
C ILE A 61 -9.51 -28.40 2.75
N ASP A 62 -9.71 -29.65 3.17
CA ASP A 62 -9.31 -30.11 4.49
C ASP A 62 -7.79 -30.05 4.71
N LEU A 63 -7.01 -30.34 3.67
CA LEU A 63 -5.55 -30.22 3.73
C LEU A 63 -5.15 -28.74 3.83
N TYR A 64 -5.79 -27.86 3.09
CA TYR A 64 -5.54 -26.42 3.13
C TYR A 64 -5.88 -25.81 4.51
N THR A 65 -6.99 -26.22 5.11
CA THR A 65 -7.44 -25.66 6.39
C THR A 65 -6.74 -26.25 7.61
N LYS A 66 -6.28 -27.53 7.54
CA LYS A 66 -5.72 -28.25 8.69
C LYS A 66 -4.19 -28.40 8.64
N ASN A 67 -3.56 -28.18 7.49
CA ASN A 67 -2.10 -28.30 7.33
C ASN A 67 -1.48 -26.95 7.01
N SER A 68 -0.94 -26.29 8.02
CA SER A 68 -0.35 -24.95 7.93
C SER A 68 0.88 -24.88 7.00
N LEU A 69 1.58 -25.99 6.74
CA LEU A 69 2.68 -26.01 5.78
C LEU A 69 2.16 -26.00 4.34
N PHE A 70 1.14 -26.81 4.05
CA PHE A 70 0.46 -26.80 2.75
C PHE A 70 -0.17 -25.42 2.48
N GLN A 71 -0.87 -24.87 3.48
CA GLN A 71 -1.42 -23.52 3.42
C GLN A 71 -0.32 -22.48 3.12
N SER A 72 0.81 -22.54 3.82
CA SER A 72 1.95 -21.63 3.57
C SER A 72 2.46 -21.70 2.14
N GLY A 73 2.49 -22.89 1.53
CA GLY A 73 2.85 -23.08 0.12
C GLY A 73 1.85 -22.41 -0.83
N ILE A 74 0.55 -22.57 -0.57
CA ILE A 74 -0.51 -21.92 -1.34
C ILE A 74 -0.44 -20.40 -1.20
N ASP A 75 -0.21 -19.87 0.03
CA ASP A 75 -0.11 -18.43 0.25
C ASP A 75 1.08 -17.81 -0.48
N ILE A 76 2.24 -18.49 -0.51
CA ILE A 76 3.40 -18.05 -1.31
C ILE A 76 3.00 -17.97 -2.80
N PHE A 77 2.29 -18.97 -3.29
CA PHE A 77 1.80 -19.00 -4.66
C PHE A 77 0.80 -17.86 -4.94
N LEU A 78 -0.10 -17.58 -3.97
CA LEU A 78 -1.05 -16.46 -4.05
C LEU A 78 -0.37 -15.11 -4.04
N ILE A 79 0.70 -14.90 -3.26
CA ILE A 79 1.48 -13.65 -3.27
C ILE A 79 2.11 -13.44 -4.66
N ILE A 80 2.64 -14.49 -5.27
CA ILE A 80 3.31 -14.38 -6.57
C ILE A 80 2.28 -14.24 -7.71
N LEU A 81 1.29 -15.10 -7.80
CA LEU A 81 0.32 -15.06 -8.89
C LEU A 81 -0.81 -14.04 -8.66
N GLY A 82 -1.26 -13.87 -7.43
CA GLY A 82 -2.36 -12.97 -7.10
C GLY A 82 -1.93 -11.50 -7.03
N ILE A 83 -0.75 -11.21 -6.48
CA ILE A 83 -0.28 -9.83 -6.31
C ILE A 83 0.77 -9.47 -7.36
N LEU A 84 1.92 -10.16 -7.35
CA LEU A 84 3.07 -9.76 -8.18
C LEU A 84 2.75 -9.77 -9.68
N LEU A 85 2.09 -10.80 -10.16
CA LEU A 85 1.82 -10.95 -11.61
C LEU A 85 0.85 -9.88 -12.14
N PRO A 86 -0.37 -9.66 -11.57
CA PRO A 86 -1.29 -8.63 -12.07
C PRO A 86 -0.70 -7.23 -11.99
N PHE A 87 -0.11 -6.87 -10.84
CA PHE A 87 0.45 -5.53 -10.66
C PHE A 87 1.68 -5.28 -11.54
N SER A 88 2.52 -6.29 -11.79
CA SER A 88 3.66 -6.15 -12.71
C SER A 88 3.21 -5.98 -14.15
N LEU A 89 2.25 -6.80 -14.63
CA LEU A 89 1.75 -6.72 -16.00
C LEU A 89 1.00 -5.41 -16.25
N LEU A 90 0.12 -5.02 -15.33
CA LEU A 90 -0.67 -3.80 -15.45
C LEU A 90 0.16 -2.56 -15.11
N GLY A 91 1.15 -2.67 -14.22
CA GLY A 91 2.13 -1.63 -13.94
C GLY A 91 2.93 -1.22 -15.17
N LYS A 92 3.34 -2.18 -16.00
CA LYS A 92 3.97 -1.90 -17.31
C LYS A 92 3.02 -1.14 -18.25
N LYS A 93 1.72 -1.49 -18.25
CA LYS A 93 0.70 -0.75 -19.01
C LYS A 93 0.46 0.66 -18.46
N MET A 94 0.50 0.82 -17.12
CA MET A 94 0.45 2.14 -16.47
C MET A 94 1.65 2.99 -16.91
N GLN A 95 2.86 2.44 -16.88
CA GLN A 95 4.08 3.11 -17.31
C GLN A 95 3.99 3.57 -18.78
N LYS A 96 3.51 2.70 -19.67
CA LYS A 96 3.29 3.06 -21.09
C LYS A 96 2.23 4.16 -21.23
N ALA A 97 1.17 4.13 -20.42
CA ALA A 97 0.10 5.13 -20.46
C ALA A 97 0.55 6.49 -19.91
N SER A 98 1.42 6.51 -18.90
CA SER A 98 1.95 7.75 -18.31
C SER A 98 2.96 8.47 -19.20
N GLY A 99 3.58 7.77 -20.16
CA GLY A 99 4.59 8.32 -21.09
C GLY A 99 5.96 8.56 -20.46
N GLU A 100 6.01 9.25 -19.34
CA GLU A 100 7.21 9.52 -18.53
C GLU A 100 6.92 9.07 -17.09
N ALA A 101 7.00 7.76 -16.85
CA ALA A 101 6.93 7.28 -15.47
C ALA A 101 8.24 7.61 -14.76
N GLU A 102 8.14 8.18 -13.57
CA GLU A 102 9.28 8.17 -12.66
C GLU A 102 9.68 6.69 -12.48
N PRO A 103 10.99 6.37 -12.61
CA PRO A 103 11.40 4.97 -12.55
C PRO A 103 11.01 4.34 -11.21
N VAL A 104 10.73 3.04 -11.27
CA VAL A 104 10.56 2.24 -10.03
C VAL A 104 11.78 2.50 -9.15
N LEU A 105 11.54 2.96 -7.93
CA LEU A 105 12.58 3.39 -6.99
C LEU A 105 13.37 2.18 -6.43
N MET A 106 13.90 1.33 -7.30
CA MET A 106 14.61 0.08 -6.93
C MET A 106 16.09 0.30 -6.60
N GLU A 107 16.64 1.46 -6.96
CA GLU A 107 18.06 1.74 -6.69
C GLU A 107 18.33 1.78 -5.18
N PRO A 108 19.46 1.23 -4.74
CA PRO A 108 19.84 1.28 -3.33
C PRO A 108 20.14 2.72 -2.89
N VAL A 109 19.83 3.03 -1.65
CA VAL A 109 20.15 4.34 -1.06
C VAL A 109 21.66 4.50 -0.93
N LYS A 110 22.27 5.43 -1.65
CA LYS A 110 23.74 5.63 -1.68
C LYS A 110 24.32 6.08 -0.33
N ARG A 111 23.56 6.84 0.46
CA ARG A 111 24.01 7.36 1.77
C ARG A 111 23.54 6.43 2.90
N LYS A 112 24.45 5.63 3.48
CA LYS A 112 24.15 4.67 4.56
C LYS A 112 23.38 5.29 5.74
N LYS A 113 23.74 6.51 6.15
CA LYS A 113 23.01 7.21 7.24
C LYS A 113 21.54 7.48 6.90
N ILE A 114 21.26 7.92 5.67
CA ILE A 114 19.86 8.15 5.21
C ILE A 114 19.11 6.84 5.12
N LEU A 115 19.76 5.74 4.70
CA LEU A 115 19.18 4.41 4.71
C LEU A 115 18.78 4.00 6.12
N LEU A 116 19.70 4.08 7.09
CA LEU A 116 19.43 3.70 8.49
C LEU A 116 18.32 4.56 9.11
N TYR A 117 18.44 5.89 8.99
CA TYR A 117 17.38 6.79 9.48
C TYR A 117 16.04 6.55 8.78
N GLY A 118 16.07 6.22 7.49
CA GLY A 118 14.87 5.85 6.72
C GLY A 118 14.24 4.56 7.23
N ILE A 119 15.01 3.51 7.46
CA ILE A 119 14.51 2.23 7.98
C ILE A 119 13.89 2.42 9.37
N PHE A 120 14.68 2.90 10.34
CA PHE A 120 14.20 3.02 11.72
C PHE A 120 13.10 4.07 11.87
N GLY A 121 13.22 5.22 11.17
CA GLY A 121 12.19 6.25 11.19
C GLY A 121 10.87 5.78 10.58
N CYS A 122 10.94 5.07 9.46
CA CYS A 122 9.75 4.46 8.86
C CYS A 122 9.14 3.39 9.78
N THR A 123 9.97 2.51 10.36
CA THR A 123 9.52 1.50 11.34
C THR A 123 8.79 2.16 12.52
N GLY A 124 9.33 3.23 13.10
CA GLY A 124 8.66 3.94 14.19
C GLY A 124 7.29 4.51 13.78
N CYS A 125 7.19 5.07 12.58
CA CYS A 125 5.90 5.54 12.05
C CYS A 125 4.91 4.39 11.83
N VAL A 126 5.38 3.23 11.35
CA VAL A 126 4.56 2.02 11.20
C VAL A 126 4.09 1.49 12.55
N MET A 127 4.96 1.50 13.58
CA MET A 127 4.56 1.13 14.96
C MET A 127 3.52 2.09 15.54
N LEU A 128 3.61 3.39 15.26
CA LEU A 128 2.57 4.34 15.63
C LEU A 128 1.24 4.07 14.91
N ALA A 129 1.29 3.63 13.65
CA ALA A 129 0.09 3.22 12.92
C ALA A 129 -0.60 2.00 13.56
N ASN A 130 0.16 1.03 14.13
CA ASN A 130 -0.40 -0.06 14.93
C ASN A 130 -1.16 0.46 16.15
N ILE A 131 -0.56 1.37 16.93
CA ILE A 131 -1.23 1.97 18.10
C ILE A 131 -2.52 2.68 17.67
N PHE A 132 -2.45 3.49 16.62
CA PHE A 132 -3.61 4.23 16.14
C PHE A 132 -4.74 3.29 15.67
N SER A 133 -4.38 2.22 14.96
CA SER A 133 -5.33 1.19 14.54
C SER A 133 -5.98 0.49 15.74
N SER A 134 -5.19 0.17 16.77
CA SER A 134 -5.72 -0.44 18.01
C SER A 134 -6.75 0.45 18.71
N TYR A 135 -6.53 1.77 18.73
CA TYR A 135 -7.54 2.69 19.26
C TYR A 135 -8.82 2.71 18.41
N ILE A 136 -8.71 2.69 17.08
CA ILE A 136 -9.90 2.60 16.21
C ILE A 136 -10.66 1.32 16.50
N THR A 137 -9.97 0.18 16.57
CA THR A 137 -10.58 -1.12 16.90
C THR A 137 -11.27 -1.08 18.26
N TYR A 138 -10.62 -0.49 19.28
CA TYR A 138 -11.20 -0.31 20.60
C TYR A 138 -12.48 0.56 20.56
N PHE A 139 -12.49 1.68 19.84
CA PHE A 139 -13.68 2.50 19.69
C PHE A 139 -14.83 1.77 18.98
N ILE A 140 -14.51 0.95 17.99
CA ILE A 140 -15.50 0.13 17.30
C ILE A 140 -16.10 -0.90 18.25
N SER A 141 -15.30 -1.52 19.12
CA SER A 141 -15.79 -2.47 20.12
C SER A 141 -16.70 -1.80 21.17
N LEU A 142 -16.45 -0.53 21.52
CA LEU A 142 -17.31 0.22 22.46
C LEU A 142 -18.73 0.47 21.91
N ILE A 143 -18.91 0.49 20.61
CA ILE A 143 -20.23 0.61 19.98
C ILE A 143 -20.89 -0.73 19.67
N GLY A 144 -20.31 -1.83 20.17
CA GLY A 144 -20.92 -3.17 20.18
C GLY A 144 -20.58 -4.05 18.98
N TYR A 145 -19.56 -3.70 18.17
CA TYR A 145 -19.09 -4.55 17.08
C TYR A 145 -17.85 -5.35 17.50
N GLU A 146 -17.84 -6.63 17.18
CA GLU A 146 -16.66 -7.46 17.29
C GLU A 146 -15.95 -7.55 15.93
N LEU A 147 -14.62 -7.46 15.94
CA LEU A 147 -13.82 -7.50 14.74
C LEU A 147 -12.95 -8.77 14.74
N ASP A 148 -13.02 -9.52 13.66
CA ASP A 148 -12.20 -10.70 13.49
C ASP A 148 -10.74 -10.34 13.30
N SER A 149 -9.89 -10.77 14.25
CA SER A 149 -8.45 -10.59 14.15
C SER A 149 -7.87 -11.62 13.18
N PRO A 150 -7.10 -11.20 12.17
CA PRO A 150 -6.47 -12.15 11.26
C PRO A 150 -5.44 -13.01 12.02
N ASP A 151 -5.63 -14.33 11.96
CA ASP A 151 -4.72 -15.30 12.58
C ASP A 151 -3.59 -15.67 11.62
N ILE A 152 -2.35 -15.69 12.15
CA ILE A 152 -1.17 -16.14 11.40
C ILE A 152 -1.01 -17.65 11.60
N GLN A 153 -1.55 -18.40 10.65
CA GLN A 153 -1.35 -19.85 10.63
C GLN A 153 0.14 -20.17 10.44
N MET A 154 0.73 -20.84 11.43
CA MET A 154 2.15 -21.13 11.48
C MET A 154 2.36 -22.63 11.74
N PRO A 155 3.09 -23.34 10.87
CA PRO A 155 3.52 -24.72 11.14
C PRO A 155 4.33 -24.79 12.43
N ASP A 156 4.33 -25.96 13.07
CA ASP A 156 5.03 -26.14 14.35
C ASP A 156 6.56 -26.12 14.20
N GLY A 157 7.20 -25.70 15.29
CA GLY A 157 8.66 -25.72 15.44
C GLY A 157 9.38 -24.61 14.67
N MET A 158 10.71 -24.65 14.75
CA MET A 158 11.59 -23.63 14.15
C MET A 158 11.49 -23.56 12.62
N PHE A 159 11.25 -24.69 11.96
CA PHE A 159 11.06 -24.72 10.51
C PHE A 159 9.78 -23.98 10.10
N GLY A 160 8.67 -24.19 10.82
CA GLY A 160 7.43 -23.46 10.59
C GLY A 160 7.56 -21.96 10.83
N PHE A 161 8.27 -21.58 11.89
CA PHE A 161 8.63 -20.17 12.13
C PHE A 161 9.41 -19.57 10.95
N ALA A 162 10.44 -20.26 10.45
CA ALA A 162 11.24 -19.77 9.33
C ALA A 162 10.43 -19.65 8.04
N VAL A 163 9.54 -20.60 7.71
CA VAL A 163 8.65 -20.55 6.55
C VAL A 163 7.67 -19.38 6.67
N THR A 164 7.10 -19.18 7.86
CA THR A 164 6.17 -18.07 8.11
C THR A 164 6.86 -16.71 8.03
N MET A 165 8.08 -16.59 8.57
CA MET A 165 8.92 -15.39 8.42
C MET A 165 9.22 -15.08 6.95
N LEU A 166 9.58 -16.09 6.16
CA LEU A 166 9.82 -15.90 4.73
C LEU A 166 8.56 -15.42 4.02
N ARG A 167 7.41 -16.05 4.27
CA ARG A 167 6.13 -15.77 3.61
C ARG A 167 5.55 -14.41 4.00
N VAL A 168 5.32 -14.21 5.30
CA VAL A 168 4.58 -13.07 5.84
C VAL A 168 5.46 -11.83 5.96
N SER A 169 6.71 -11.99 6.41
CA SER A 169 7.59 -10.86 6.64
C SER A 169 8.34 -10.45 5.38
N ILE A 170 9.10 -11.36 4.77
CA ILE A 170 10.03 -10.98 3.71
C ILE A 170 9.31 -10.90 2.34
N LEU A 171 8.67 -11.98 1.92
CA LEU A 171 8.10 -12.08 0.58
C LEU A 171 6.94 -11.11 0.38
N ALA A 172 6.01 -11.03 1.35
CA ALA A 172 4.89 -10.10 1.28
C ALA A 172 5.40 -8.66 1.20
N ALA A 173 6.33 -8.24 2.09
CA ALA A 173 6.86 -6.88 2.08
C ALA A 173 7.56 -6.53 0.76
N VAL A 174 8.37 -7.43 0.22
CA VAL A 174 9.05 -7.19 -1.08
C VAL A 174 8.04 -7.03 -2.21
N VAL A 175 7.09 -7.95 -2.31
CA VAL A 175 6.11 -7.96 -3.40
C VAL A 175 5.16 -6.77 -3.31
N GLU A 176 4.63 -6.48 -2.13
CA GLU A 176 3.67 -5.39 -1.94
C GLU A 176 4.30 -4.02 -2.14
N GLU A 177 5.52 -3.78 -1.61
CA GLU A 177 6.21 -2.51 -1.83
C GLU A 177 6.61 -2.34 -3.30
N PHE A 178 7.07 -3.39 -3.96
CA PHE A 178 7.35 -3.36 -5.40
C PHE A 178 6.11 -3.01 -6.22
N CYS A 179 4.97 -3.64 -5.93
CA CYS A 179 3.73 -3.42 -6.66
C CYS A 179 3.14 -2.03 -6.39
N LEU A 180 3.07 -1.63 -5.12
CA LEU A 180 2.35 -0.42 -4.74
C LEU A 180 3.25 0.83 -4.81
N ARG A 181 4.47 0.80 -4.27
CA ARG A 181 5.38 1.95 -4.32
C ARG A 181 6.13 2.00 -5.64
N GLY A 182 6.52 0.84 -6.16
CA GLY A 182 7.15 0.76 -7.47
C GLY A 182 6.20 1.13 -8.60
N HIS A 183 5.14 0.36 -8.78
CA HIS A 183 4.26 0.52 -9.95
C HIS A 183 3.15 1.55 -9.73
N VAL A 184 2.31 1.41 -8.69
CA VAL A 184 1.14 2.29 -8.54
C VAL A 184 1.57 3.72 -8.20
N MET A 185 2.29 3.90 -7.08
CA MET A 185 2.75 5.22 -6.64
C MET A 185 3.67 5.86 -7.69
N GLY A 186 4.64 5.11 -8.22
CA GLY A 186 5.60 5.62 -9.21
C GLY A 186 4.92 6.27 -10.41
N ASN A 187 3.89 5.63 -10.97
CA ASN A 187 3.14 6.16 -12.10
C ASN A 187 2.23 7.35 -11.77
N LEU A 188 1.81 7.49 -10.50
CA LEU A 188 0.95 8.59 -10.05
C LEU A 188 1.74 9.85 -9.66
N ARG A 189 3.06 9.77 -9.44
CA ARG A 189 3.88 10.89 -8.95
C ARG A 189 3.89 12.11 -9.87
N ARG A 190 3.67 11.94 -11.16
CA ARG A 190 3.48 13.07 -12.09
C ARG A 190 2.32 14.02 -11.69
N TYR A 191 1.32 13.50 -10.98
CA TYR A 191 0.18 14.27 -10.44
C TYR A 191 0.45 14.85 -9.06
N GLY A 192 1.62 14.61 -8.49
CA GLY A 192 2.12 15.08 -7.20
C GLY A 192 2.38 13.94 -6.23
N ASP A 193 3.47 14.08 -5.46
CA ASP A 193 3.93 13.05 -4.54
C ASP A 193 2.88 12.73 -3.46
N VAL A 194 2.24 13.76 -2.88
CA VAL A 194 1.18 13.56 -1.87
C VAL A 194 -0.01 12.79 -2.44
N PHE A 195 -0.45 13.14 -3.65
CA PHE A 195 -1.53 12.42 -4.32
C PHE A 195 -1.16 10.96 -4.58
N ALA A 196 0.04 10.72 -5.08
CA ALA A 196 0.54 9.37 -5.36
C ALA A 196 0.63 8.50 -4.08
N VAL A 197 1.13 9.07 -2.98
CA VAL A 197 1.21 8.40 -1.68
C VAL A 197 -0.20 8.04 -1.18
N LEU A 198 -1.13 9.00 -1.16
CA LEU A 198 -2.48 8.77 -0.64
C LEU A 198 -3.24 7.71 -1.45
N MET A 199 -3.19 7.79 -2.80
CA MET A 199 -3.91 6.83 -3.64
C MET A 199 -3.31 5.42 -3.57
N SER A 200 -1.98 5.28 -3.55
CA SER A 200 -1.35 3.97 -3.39
C SER A 200 -1.58 3.37 -1.99
N SER A 201 -1.62 4.21 -0.95
CA SER A 201 -1.92 3.77 0.42
C SER A 201 -3.39 3.35 0.58
N ALA A 202 -4.31 4.02 -0.09
CA ALA A 202 -5.71 3.63 -0.12
C ALA A 202 -5.92 2.26 -0.77
N ILE A 203 -5.24 1.98 -1.90
CA ILE A 203 -5.26 0.65 -2.53
C ILE A 203 -4.66 -0.39 -1.59
N PHE A 204 -3.51 -0.09 -0.97
CA PHE A 204 -2.86 -0.96 0.00
C PHE A 204 -3.78 -1.32 1.16
N ALA A 205 -4.44 -0.32 1.74
CA ALA A 205 -5.39 -0.51 2.82
C ALA A 205 -6.57 -1.41 2.41
N LEU A 206 -7.18 -1.12 1.27
CA LEU A 206 -8.33 -1.89 0.77
C LEU A 206 -7.96 -3.36 0.48
N MET A 207 -6.75 -3.63 -0.05
CA MET A 207 -6.31 -4.99 -0.37
C MET A 207 -6.21 -5.92 0.85
N HIS A 208 -6.17 -5.38 2.08
CA HIS A 208 -6.14 -6.21 3.28
C HIS A 208 -7.47 -6.89 3.57
N GLY A 209 -8.61 -6.34 3.12
CA GLY A 209 -9.93 -6.99 3.24
C GLY A 209 -10.37 -7.29 4.68
N ASN A 210 -9.80 -6.62 5.68
CA ASN A 210 -10.11 -6.79 7.10
C ASN A 210 -10.11 -5.44 7.80
N LEU A 211 -11.19 -5.15 8.56
CA LEU A 211 -11.41 -3.81 9.13
C LEU A 211 -10.37 -3.42 10.20
N ILE A 212 -9.76 -4.38 10.90
CA ILE A 212 -8.65 -4.11 11.82
C ILE A 212 -7.42 -3.62 11.07
N GLN A 213 -7.14 -4.23 9.91
CA GLN A 213 -5.93 -3.94 9.13
C GLN A 213 -6.06 -2.71 8.24
N VAL A 214 -7.27 -2.34 7.79
CA VAL A 214 -7.47 -1.20 6.87
C VAL A 214 -6.92 0.12 7.42
N PRO A 215 -7.22 0.57 8.65
CA PRO A 215 -6.63 1.79 9.21
C PRO A 215 -5.11 1.69 9.33
N PHE A 216 -4.60 0.57 9.87
CA PHE A 216 -3.17 0.32 9.97
C PHE A 216 -2.47 0.44 8.61
N ALA A 217 -2.97 -0.27 7.59
CA ALA A 217 -2.39 -0.29 6.26
C ALA A 217 -2.46 1.08 5.58
N MET A 218 -3.51 1.88 5.84
CA MET A 218 -3.60 3.25 5.33
C MET A 218 -2.49 4.15 5.91
N PHE A 219 -2.33 4.18 7.24
CA PHE A 219 -1.35 5.05 7.89
C PHE A 219 0.08 4.58 7.67
N SER A 220 0.34 3.27 7.80
CA SER A 220 1.65 2.69 7.48
C SER A 220 1.99 2.91 6.01
N GLY A 221 1.01 2.74 5.12
CA GLY A 221 1.15 3.00 3.69
C GLY A 221 1.62 4.41 3.36
N VAL A 222 1.08 5.41 4.05
CA VAL A 222 1.52 6.82 3.90
C VAL A 222 2.98 6.97 4.36
N ALA A 223 3.35 6.41 5.50
CA ALA A 223 4.74 6.46 5.98
C ALA A 223 5.69 5.79 4.97
N LEU A 224 5.41 4.53 4.58
CA LEU A 224 6.21 3.78 3.61
C LEU A 224 6.39 4.57 2.29
N GLY A 225 5.32 5.20 1.78
CA GLY A 225 5.37 6.03 0.58
C GLY A 225 6.24 7.27 0.72
N ILE A 226 6.09 8.04 1.80
CA ILE A 226 6.88 9.25 2.06
C ILE A 226 8.37 8.93 2.19
N PHE A 227 8.72 7.88 2.96
CA PHE A 227 10.11 7.47 3.12
C PHE A 227 10.70 6.96 1.80
N SER A 228 9.94 6.23 0.98
CA SER A 228 10.39 5.81 -0.35
C SER A 228 10.69 6.99 -1.26
N ILE A 229 9.83 8.00 -1.31
CA ILE A 229 10.04 9.19 -2.15
C ILE A 229 11.25 10.00 -1.68
N LYS A 230 11.35 10.28 -0.38
CA LYS A 230 12.43 11.10 0.18
C LYS A 230 13.80 10.42 0.11
N THR A 231 13.86 9.10 0.18
CA THR A 231 15.11 8.35 -0.03
C THR A 231 15.44 8.15 -1.49
N GLY A 232 14.43 8.19 -2.37
CA GLY A 232 14.55 7.80 -3.78
C GLY A 232 14.68 6.28 -3.94
N SER A 233 14.20 5.50 -2.97
CA SER A 233 14.33 4.05 -2.93
C SER A 233 13.21 3.40 -2.14
N ILE A 234 12.68 2.26 -2.59
CA ILE A 234 11.69 1.47 -1.84
C ILE A 234 12.32 0.57 -0.77
N TRP A 235 13.64 0.43 -0.73
CA TRP A 235 14.32 -0.45 0.23
C TRP A 235 14.06 -0.11 1.70
N PRO A 236 14.07 1.16 2.14
CA PRO A 236 13.70 1.49 3.53
C PRO A 236 12.27 1.08 3.87
N ALA A 237 11.34 1.23 2.92
CA ALA A 237 9.95 0.81 3.10
C ALA A 237 9.85 -0.73 3.19
N ILE A 238 10.49 -1.46 2.28
CA ILE A 238 10.55 -2.94 2.33
C ILE A 238 11.06 -3.41 3.70
N MET A 239 12.16 -2.83 4.17
CA MET A 239 12.76 -3.24 5.46
C MET A 239 11.87 -2.88 6.64
N ALA A 240 11.27 -1.69 6.68
CA ALA A 240 10.35 -1.29 7.74
C ALA A 240 9.08 -2.15 7.74
N HIS A 241 8.53 -2.46 6.58
CA HIS A 241 7.38 -3.34 6.41
C HIS A 241 7.73 -4.78 6.86
N ALA A 242 8.87 -5.31 6.43
CA ALA A 242 9.34 -6.63 6.86
C ALA A 242 9.59 -6.70 8.38
N ILE A 243 10.14 -5.66 9.01
CA ILE A 243 10.31 -5.60 10.46
C ILE A 243 8.95 -5.64 11.17
N ASN A 244 7.97 -4.87 10.70
CA ASN A 244 6.62 -4.90 11.27
C ASN A 244 5.98 -6.29 11.19
N ASN A 245 5.95 -6.89 10.00
CA ASN A 245 5.36 -8.20 9.80
C ASN A 245 6.16 -9.29 10.52
N GLY A 246 7.49 -9.18 10.53
CA GLY A 246 8.36 -10.08 11.27
C GLY A 246 8.14 -10.02 12.78
N LEU A 247 7.88 -8.85 13.34
CA LEU A 247 7.52 -8.70 14.73
C LEU A 247 6.19 -9.41 15.04
N SER A 248 5.19 -9.30 14.16
CA SER A 248 3.91 -10.01 14.31
C SER A 248 4.10 -11.55 14.28
N VAL A 249 4.93 -12.05 13.36
CA VAL A 249 5.26 -13.48 13.30
C VAL A 249 6.02 -13.93 14.56
N ALA A 250 7.00 -13.12 15.01
CA ALA A 250 7.79 -13.44 16.19
C ALA A 250 6.94 -13.48 17.46
N ILE A 251 5.98 -12.56 17.61
CA ILE A 251 5.08 -12.56 18.76
C ILE A 251 4.12 -13.75 18.74
N SER A 252 3.55 -14.09 17.57
CA SER A 252 2.72 -15.29 17.44
C SER A 252 3.46 -16.56 17.82
N TYR A 253 4.75 -16.64 17.50
CA TYR A 253 5.61 -17.76 17.90
C TYR A 253 5.93 -17.74 19.40
N LEU A 254 6.25 -16.58 19.97
CA LEU A 254 6.55 -16.41 21.39
C LEU A 254 5.34 -16.75 22.27
N ILE A 255 4.14 -16.32 21.89
CA ILE A 255 2.89 -16.64 22.62
C ILE A 255 2.73 -18.16 22.77
N LYS A 256 3.04 -18.94 21.75
CA LYS A 256 3.01 -20.42 21.83
C LYS A 256 4.01 -21.00 22.86
N ILE A 257 5.11 -20.29 23.15
CA ILE A 257 6.17 -20.77 24.06
C ILE A 257 5.98 -20.26 25.48
N VAL A 258 5.72 -18.96 25.65
CA VAL A 258 5.73 -18.29 26.96
C VAL A 258 4.33 -17.94 27.48
N GLY A 259 3.29 -18.22 26.70
CA GLY A 259 1.90 -17.86 27.00
C GLY A 259 1.54 -16.44 26.52
N GLU A 260 0.23 -16.20 26.45
CA GLU A 260 -0.32 -14.98 25.84
C GLU A 260 0.05 -13.71 26.63
N GLU A 261 -0.11 -13.73 27.95
CA GLU A 261 0.16 -12.56 28.81
C GLU A 261 1.63 -12.09 28.69
N THR A 262 2.57 -13.03 28.85
CA THR A 262 4.01 -12.73 28.73
C THR A 262 4.38 -12.33 27.31
N GLY A 263 3.85 -13.00 26.31
CA GLY A 263 4.09 -12.68 24.91
C GLY A 263 3.63 -11.28 24.57
N MET A 264 2.41 -10.90 24.94
CA MET A 264 1.86 -9.57 24.69
C MET A 264 2.62 -8.47 25.44
N LEU A 265 3.10 -8.75 26.65
CA LEU A 265 3.96 -7.83 27.39
C LEU A 265 5.29 -7.58 26.65
N LEU A 266 5.96 -8.63 26.20
CA LEU A 266 7.20 -8.51 25.41
C LEU A 266 6.98 -7.77 24.09
N TYR A 267 5.86 -8.03 23.41
CA TYR A 267 5.46 -7.27 22.22
C TYR A 267 5.33 -5.78 22.50
N SER A 268 4.63 -5.42 23.56
CA SER A 268 4.41 -4.03 23.94
C SER A 268 5.74 -3.31 24.23
N TYR A 269 6.64 -3.94 24.93
CA TYR A 269 7.99 -3.39 25.17
C TYR A 269 8.77 -3.20 23.85
N ALA A 270 8.79 -4.22 22.99
CA ALA A 270 9.47 -4.14 21.70
C ALA A 270 8.89 -3.01 20.85
N MET A 271 7.56 -2.87 20.81
CA MET A 271 6.87 -1.82 20.07
C MET A 271 7.24 -0.42 20.60
N TYR A 272 7.21 -0.20 21.93
CA TYR A 272 7.58 1.10 22.51
C TYR A 272 9.04 1.47 22.26
N VAL A 273 9.96 0.50 22.34
CA VAL A 273 11.39 0.69 22.01
C VAL A 273 11.55 1.08 20.54
N LEU A 274 10.86 0.38 19.63
CA LEU A 274 10.91 0.70 18.20
C LEU A 274 10.30 2.06 17.88
N ILE A 275 9.23 2.47 18.59
CA ILE A 275 8.67 3.82 18.45
C ILE A 275 9.68 4.86 18.90
N PHE A 276 10.29 4.70 20.08
CA PHE A 276 11.25 5.67 20.60
C PHE A 276 12.46 5.84 19.66
N ILE A 277 13.10 4.74 19.29
CA ILE A 277 14.22 4.75 18.32
C ILE A 277 13.77 5.34 16.98
N GLY A 278 12.58 4.95 16.53
CA GLY A 278 12.00 5.38 15.27
C GLY A 278 11.70 6.87 15.22
N LEU A 279 11.17 7.47 16.29
CA LEU A 279 10.91 8.92 16.36
C LEU A 279 12.22 9.72 16.28
N VAL A 280 13.27 9.28 17.01
CA VAL A 280 14.59 9.91 16.95
C VAL A 280 15.17 9.78 15.53
N ALA A 281 15.05 8.61 14.92
CA ALA A 281 15.51 8.38 13.55
C ALA A 281 14.69 9.17 12.52
N ALA A 282 13.36 9.28 12.68
CA ALA A 282 12.50 10.06 11.81
C ALA A 282 12.85 11.57 11.87
N PHE A 283 13.14 12.10 13.05
CA PHE A 283 13.61 13.47 13.22
C PHE A 283 14.96 13.66 12.49
N ALA A 284 15.93 12.79 12.74
CA ALA A 284 17.23 12.82 12.05
C ALA A 284 17.05 12.68 10.53
N PHE A 285 16.16 11.82 10.06
CA PHE A 285 15.82 11.68 8.65
C PHE A 285 15.27 12.98 8.06
N ALA A 286 14.31 13.61 8.73
CA ALA A 286 13.71 14.86 8.29
C ALA A 286 14.76 15.97 8.14
N MET A 287 15.67 16.08 9.10
CA MET A 287 16.78 17.05 9.05
C MET A 287 17.77 16.78 7.90
N ASN A 288 18.03 15.50 7.58
CA ASN A 288 18.95 15.11 6.52
C ASN A 288 18.31 15.06 5.11
N THR A 289 16.99 15.24 5.01
CA THR A 289 16.24 15.23 3.75
C THR A 289 15.39 16.49 3.55
N LYS A 290 15.69 17.59 4.28
CA LYS A 290 15.00 18.87 4.17
C LYS A 290 15.07 19.47 2.75
N ASP A 291 16.16 19.20 2.04
CA ASP A 291 16.43 19.59 0.65
C ASP A 291 15.66 18.73 -0.38
N ARG A 292 14.90 17.75 0.07
CA ARG A 292 14.08 16.87 -0.76
C ARG A 292 12.60 17.00 -0.40
N PRO A 293 11.95 18.14 -0.72
CA PRO A 293 10.52 18.31 -0.49
C PRO A 293 9.72 17.36 -1.36
N LEU A 294 8.50 17.01 -0.91
CA LEU A 294 7.54 16.33 -1.77
C LEU A 294 7.15 17.25 -2.93
N LYS A 295 7.26 16.75 -4.14
CA LYS A 295 7.03 17.53 -5.36
C LYS A 295 5.53 17.78 -5.56
N ARG A 296 5.18 19.00 -5.94
CA ARG A 296 3.89 19.31 -6.55
C ARG A 296 3.89 18.75 -7.97
N GLY A 297 2.87 18.00 -8.35
CA GLY A 297 2.80 17.45 -9.70
C GLY A 297 2.78 18.55 -10.78
N ASN A 298 3.36 18.26 -11.93
CA ASN A 298 3.23 19.11 -13.11
C ASN A 298 1.90 18.80 -13.82
N THR A 299 0.79 19.25 -13.24
CA THR A 299 -0.57 18.95 -13.71
C THR A 299 -1.46 20.19 -13.64
N VAL A 300 -2.35 20.34 -14.60
CA VAL A 300 -3.39 21.38 -14.61
C VAL A 300 -4.66 20.94 -13.86
N LEU A 301 -4.74 19.66 -13.44
CA LEU A 301 -5.87 19.14 -12.67
C LEU A 301 -5.82 19.63 -11.23
N LYS A 302 -6.93 20.16 -10.74
CA LYS A 302 -7.10 20.53 -9.32
C LYS A 302 -7.12 19.28 -8.42
N PRO A 303 -6.80 19.40 -7.11
CA PRO A 303 -6.78 18.25 -6.19
C PRO A 303 -8.06 17.41 -6.23
N PHE A 304 -9.22 18.05 -6.15
CA PHE A 304 -10.52 17.37 -6.23
C PHE A 304 -10.72 16.65 -7.57
N GLU A 305 -10.38 17.28 -8.70
CA GLU A 305 -10.51 16.68 -10.03
C GLU A 305 -9.63 15.42 -10.15
N LYS A 306 -8.39 15.48 -9.66
CA LYS A 306 -7.49 14.31 -9.65
C LYS A 306 -8.10 13.14 -8.87
N THR A 307 -8.55 13.42 -7.65
CA THR A 307 -9.15 12.40 -6.78
C THR A 307 -10.41 11.82 -7.41
N PHE A 308 -11.30 12.67 -7.93
CA PHE A 308 -12.51 12.23 -8.58
C PHE A 308 -12.22 11.36 -9.82
N HIS A 309 -11.37 11.82 -10.74
CA HIS A 309 -11.04 11.04 -11.94
C HIS A 309 -10.29 9.76 -11.66
N TYR A 310 -9.57 9.68 -10.53
CA TYR A 310 -8.90 8.45 -10.12
C TYR A 310 -9.86 7.46 -9.46
N LEU A 311 -10.72 7.91 -8.57
CA LEU A 311 -11.61 7.00 -7.84
C LEU A 311 -12.80 6.49 -8.66
N PHE A 312 -13.28 7.28 -9.64
CA PHE A 312 -14.49 6.99 -10.39
C PHE A 312 -14.23 6.44 -11.81
N THR A 313 -13.36 5.42 -11.92
CA THR A 313 -13.33 4.54 -13.11
C THR A 313 -14.05 3.22 -12.80
N ALA A 314 -14.64 2.58 -13.80
CA ALA A 314 -15.44 1.37 -13.56
C ALA A 314 -14.65 0.28 -12.80
N PRO A 315 -13.41 -0.11 -13.17
CA PRO A 315 -12.67 -1.10 -12.39
C PRO A 315 -12.34 -0.66 -10.98
N THR A 316 -12.04 0.64 -10.75
CA THR A 316 -11.73 1.12 -9.40
C THR A 316 -12.96 1.10 -8.49
N VAL A 317 -14.12 1.49 -9.01
CA VAL A 317 -15.40 1.40 -8.27
C VAL A 317 -15.76 -0.05 -7.99
N VAL A 318 -15.64 -0.95 -8.97
CA VAL A 318 -15.89 -2.39 -8.78
C VAL A 318 -14.92 -2.98 -7.77
N ALA A 319 -13.62 -2.69 -7.88
CA ALA A 319 -12.62 -3.13 -6.91
C ALA A 319 -12.94 -2.64 -5.49
N PHE A 320 -13.31 -1.37 -5.35
CA PHE A 320 -13.71 -0.79 -4.07
C PHE A 320 -14.93 -1.52 -3.47
N LEU A 321 -15.99 -1.74 -4.26
CA LEU A 321 -17.19 -2.44 -3.79
C LEU A 321 -16.88 -3.88 -3.36
N ILE A 322 -16.08 -4.61 -4.16
CA ILE A 322 -15.66 -5.97 -3.80
C ILE A 322 -14.89 -5.95 -2.47
N MET A 323 -13.90 -5.08 -2.32
CA MET A 323 -13.07 -5.03 -1.11
C MET A 323 -13.87 -4.58 0.12
N VAL A 324 -14.79 -3.62 -0.03
CA VAL A 324 -15.70 -3.23 1.06
C VAL A 324 -16.59 -4.40 1.48
N THR A 325 -17.13 -5.17 0.52
CA THR A 325 -17.94 -6.36 0.83
C THR A 325 -17.13 -7.40 1.60
N ILE A 326 -15.88 -7.67 1.15
CA ILE A 326 -14.99 -8.60 1.86
C ILE A 326 -14.68 -8.07 3.28
N THR A 327 -14.32 -6.77 3.39
CA THR A 327 -14.03 -6.15 4.68
C THR A 327 -15.22 -6.18 5.64
N ALA A 328 -16.46 -6.01 5.13
CA ALA A 328 -17.66 -6.07 5.96
C ALA A 328 -17.88 -7.46 6.58
N GLN A 329 -17.37 -8.53 5.99
CA GLN A 329 -17.47 -9.88 6.54
C GLN A 329 -16.56 -10.09 7.78
N SER A 330 -15.59 -9.19 8.03
CA SER A 330 -14.76 -9.22 9.25
C SER A 330 -15.39 -8.52 10.45
N VAL A 331 -16.67 -8.13 10.35
CA VAL A 331 -17.42 -7.42 11.40
C VAL A 331 -18.60 -8.29 11.78
N SER A 332 -18.73 -8.63 13.06
CA SER A 332 -19.82 -9.39 13.65
C SER A 332 -20.54 -8.60 14.76
#